data_e52d907c10e029d0c1e02d25c05098c0
#
_entry.id   e52d907c10e029d0c1e02d25c05098c0
#
_cell.length_a   1.000
_cell.length_b   1.000
_cell.length_c   1.000
_cell.angle_alpha   90.00
_cell.angle_beta   90.00
_cell.angle_gamma   90.00
#
_symmetry.space_group_name_H-M   'P 1'
#
loop_
_entity.id
_entity.type
_entity.pdbx_description
1 polymer ?
#
loop_
_entity_poly.entity_id
_entity_poly.type
_entity_poly.pdbx_seq_one_letter_code
_entity_poly.pdbx_strand_id
1 'polypeptide(L)'
;MSTPARTRMSRESRLVQLMTTAWGIIRAEGTDALTLGHLAERAGVTKPVVYDHFGTRAGLLAALFRDFDARQAELMDAALDASPVTLDGRAQAMAAAYVDCVLAQGREIPGVVAALEGSPELEHIMRTFRAMFLEKCRALFVPFAPSGEIRDPALWRMMGAAQLLSYAATIGEVTREEAIAELAHAIHAMTGTRI
;
A
#
# COMPACT_ATOMS: atom_id res chain seq x y z
N MET A 1 -4.41 2.87 50.13
CA MET A 1 -4.87 3.18 48.80
C MET A 1 -3.99 2.46 47.81
N SER A 2 -4.48 1.32 47.26
CA SER A 2 -3.69 0.50 46.32
C SER A 2 -3.72 1.15 44.96
N THR A 3 -2.54 1.49 44.43
CA THR A 3 -2.36 1.94 43.03
C THR A 3 -2.81 0.80 42.10
N PRO A 4 -3.70 1.02 41.13
CA PRO A 4 -4.11 -0.02 40.20
C PRO A 4 -2.88 -0.52 39.43
N ALA A 5 -2.66 -1.83 39.41
CA ALA A 5 -1.62 -2.48 38.64
C ALA A 5 -1.81 -2.12 37.16
N ARG A 6 -0.85 -1.42 36.58
CA ARG A 6 -0.81 -1.07 35.16
C ARG A 6 -0.73 -2.38 34.35
N THR A 7 -1.87 -2.83 33.83
CA THR A 7 -1.95 -4.04 33.01
C THR A 7 -0.93 -3.94 31.87
N ARG A 8 0.02 -4.87 31.86
CA ARG A 8 1.09 -4.91 30.83
C ARG A 8 0.42 -5.18 29.47
N MET A 9 0.47 -4.21 28.58
CA MET A 9 -0.06 -4.33 27.23
C MET A 9 0.60 -5.52 26.50
N SER A 10 -0.17 -6.31 25.73
CA SER A 10 0.38 -7.41 24.94
C SER A 10 1.35 -6.88 23.88
N ARG A 11 2.24 -7.74 23.37
CA ARG A 11 3.16 -7.37 22.29
C ARG A 11 2.42 -6.90 21.03
N GLU A 12 1.32 -7.56 20.72
CA GLU A 12 0.46 -7.25 19.57
C GLU A 12 -0.23 -5.89 19.74
N SER A 13 -0.87 -5.65 20.88
CA SER A 13 -1.50 -4.34 21.17
C SER A 13 -0.47 -3.21 21.15
N ARG A 14 0.77 -3.49 21.60
CA ARG A 14 1.87 -2.53 21.53
C ARG A 14 2.28 -2.24 20.09
N LEU A 15 2.36 -3.26 19.24
CA LEU A 15 2.65 -3.08 17.82
C LEU A 15 1.60 -2.17 17.16
N VAL A 16 0.32 -2.43 17.39
CA VAL A 16 -0.78 -1.59 16.86
C VAL A 16 -0.63 -0.15 17.31
N GLN A 17 -0.34 0.09 18.60
CA GLN A 17 -0.11 1.43 19.12
C GLN A 17 1.07 2.12 18.41
N LEU A 18 2.19 1.42 18.26
CA LEU A 18 3.39 1.97 17.62
C LEU A 18 3.14 2.29 16.13
N MET A 19 2.45 1.41 15.42
CA MET A 19 2.08 1.62 14.01
C MET A 19 1.16 2.84 13.86
N THR A 20 0.12 2.95 14.69
CA THR A 20 -0.78 4.10 14.68
C THR A 20 -0.04 5.41 14.98
N THR A 21 0.88 5.39 15.95
CA THR A 21 1.70 6.57 16.29
C THR A 21 2.64 6.94 15.15
N ALA A 22 3.25 5.95 14.49
CA ALA A 22 4.16 6.17 13.36
C ALA A 22 3.43 6.82 12.17
N TRP A 23 2.25 6.34 11.81
CA TRP A 23 1.39 6.99 10.81
C TRP A 23 1.01 8.42 11.20
N GLY A 24 0.73 8.67 12.49
CA GLY A 24 0.47 10.00 13.01
C GLY A 24 1.65 10.96 12.84
N ILE A 25 2.89 10.49 13.08
CA ILE A 25 4.11 11.28 12.86
C ILE A 25 4.28 11.60 11.38
N ILE A 26 4.15 10.60 10.49
CA ILE A 26 4.30 10.81 9.04
C ILE A 26 3.28 11.85 8.55
N ARG A 27 2.04 11.76 9.00
CA ARG A 27 0.97 12.69 8.62
C ARG A 27 1.24 14.12 9.03
N ALA A 28 1.74 14.30 10.25
CA ALA A 28 1.94 15.63 10.82
C ALA A 28 3.29 16.26 10.42
N GLU A 29 4.35 15.46 10.28
CA GLU A 29 5.72 15.93 10.24
C GLU A 29 6.51 15.39 9.02
N GLY A 30 5.92 14.47 8.25
CA GLY A 30 6.56 13.84 7.09
C GLY A 30 7.40 12.60 7.46
N THR A 31 7.79 11.84 6.45
CA THR A 31 8.50 10.55 6.61
C THR A 31 9.90 10.73 7.18
N ASP A 32 10.56 11.87 6.92
CA ASP A 32 11.91 12.13 7.41
C ASP A 32 11.96 12.35 8.93
N ALA A 33 10.88 12.86 9.53
CA ALA A 33 10.76 13.01 10.97
C ALA A 33 10.63 11.66 11.69
N LEU A 34 10.24 10.58 11.00
CA LEU A 34 10.04 9.28 11.59
C LEU A 34 11.38 8.60 11.91
N THR A 35 11.76 8.66 13.18
CA THR A 35 12.88 7.90 13.77
C THR A 35 12.38 6.99 14.89
N LEU A 36 13.15 5.94 15.24
CA LEU A 36 12.78 5.06 16.35
C LEU A 36 12.75 5.82 17.69
N GLY A 37 13.62 6.81 17.84
CA GLY A 37 13.66 7.66 19.05
C GLY A 37 12.43 8.54 19.16
N HIS A 38 12.06 9.24 18.08
CA HIS A 38 10.88 10.09 18.03
C HIS A 38 9.58 9.28 18.20
N LEU A 39 9.51 8.10 17.57
CA LEU A 39 8.39 7.18 17.77
C LEU A 39 8.24 6.76 19.24
N ALA A 40 9.36 6.43 19.93
CA ALA A 40 9.32 6.05 21.34
C ALA A 40 8.77 7.19 22.22
N GLU A 41 9.24 8.40 21.98
CA GLU A 41 8.81 9.60 22.69
C GLU A 41 7.32 9.88 22.47
N ARG A 42 6.85 9.88 21.22
CA ARG A 42 5.45 10.14 20.86
C ARG A 42 4.50 9.03 21.34
N ALA A 43 4.96 7.78 21.39
CA ALA A 43 4.19 6.64 21.91
C ALA A 43 4.21 6.51 23.43
N GLY A 44 5.04 7.32 24.14
CA GLY A 44 5.18 7.25 25.60
C GLY A 44 5.81 5.95 26.08
N VAL A 45 6.76 5.37 25.30
CA VAL A 45 7.47 4.15 25.64
C VAL A 45 8.99 4.37 25.65
N THR A 46 9.72 3.40 26.20
CA THR A 46 11.18 3.47 26.17
C THR A 46 11.74 3.05 24.81
N LYS A 47 12.89 3.60 24.42
CA LYS A 47 13.55 3.26 23.15
C LYS A 47 13.73 1.75 22.95
N PRO A 48 14.19 0.95 23.94
CA PRO A 48 14.30 -0.51 23.79
C PRO A 48 13.02 -1.18 23.29
N VAL A 49 11.85 -0.74 23.75
CA VAL A 49 10.56 -1.32 23.29
C VAL A 49 10.38 -1.13 21.78
N VAL A 50 10.71 0.03 21.24
CA VAL A 50 10.60 0.30 19.79
C VAL A 50 11.65 -0.48 19.01
N TYR A 51 12.88 -0.55 19.53
CA TYR A 51 13.95 -1.34 18.92
C TYR A 51 13.62 -2.84 18.87
N ASP A 52 12.97 -3.38 19.92
CA ASP A 52 12.52 -4.78 19.96
C ASP A 52 11.47 -5.11 18.90
N HIS A 53 10.67 -4.12 18.47
CA HIS A 53 9.66 -4.31 17.42
C HIS A 53 10.22 -4.16 16.02
N PHE A 54 11.10 -3.19 15.79
CA PHE A 54 11.46 -2.79 14.41
C PHE A 54 12.95 -2.93 14.10
N GLY A 55 13.81 -3.03 15.09
CA GLY A 55 15.26 -3.13 14.93
C GLY A 55 15.89 -1.83 14.41
N THR A 56 15.48 -1.40 13.23
CA THR A 56 16.01 -0.22 12.53
C THR A 56 14.89 0.68 12.01
N ARG A 57 15.24 1.92 11.57
CA ARG A 57 14.30 2.79 10.85
C ARG A 57 13.81 2.12 9.57
N ALA A 58 14.68 1.42 8.88
CA ALA A 58 14.36 0.63 7.69
C ALA A 58 13.32 -0.45 8.02
N GLY A 59 13.50 -1.18 9.12
CA GLY A 59 12.53 -2.17 9.60
C GLY A 59 11.17 -1.57 9.95
N LEU A 60 11.15 -0.36 10.52
CA LEU A 60 9.90 0.38 10.79
C LEU A 60 9.18 0.77 9.50
N LEU A 61 9.89 1.34 8.52
CA LEU A 61 9.31 1.69 7.21
C LEU A 61 8.78 0.45 6.49
N ALA A 62 9.52 -0.66 6.53
CA ALA A 62 9.07 -1.93 5.97
C ALA A 62 7.80 -2.47 6.65
N ALA A 63 7.69 -2.31 7.98
CA ALA A 63 6.49 -2.70 8.71
C ALA A 63 5.28 -1.85 8.32
N LEU A 64 5.45 -0.53 8.18
CA LEU A 64 4.42 0.38 7.71
C LEU A 64 3.94 0.05 6.30
N PHE A 65 4.87 -0.25 5.40
CA PHE A 65 4.51 -0.64 4.04
C PHE A 65 3.75 -1.97 4.00
N ARG A 66 4.19 -2.99 4.77
CA ARG A 66 3.46 -4.27 4.87
C ARG A 66 2.03 -4.10 5.40
N ASP A 67 1.85 -3.25 6.40
CA ASP A 67 0.53 -2.95 6.96
C ASP A 67 -0.37 -2.25 5.94
N PHE A 68 0.18 -1.34 5.15
CA PHE A 68 -0.52 -0.72 4.03
C PHE A 68 -0.88 -1.74 2.94
N ASP A 69 0.08 -2.54 2.48
CA ASP A 69 -0.11 -3.55 1.43
C ASP A 69 -1.16 -4.60 1.84
N ALA A 70 -1.13 -5.06 3.09
CA ALA A 70 -2.13 -6.00 3.61
C ALA A 70 -3.54 -5.42 3.57
N ARG A 71 -3.73 -4.16 4.02
CA ARG A 71 -5.03 -3.49 3.96
C ARG A 71 -5.50 -3.25 2.53
N GLN A 72 -4.58 -2.89 1.65
CA GLN A 72 -4.89 -2.73 0.22
C GLN A 72 -5.34 -4.06 -0.40
N ALA A 73 -4.66 -5.16 -0.06
CA ALA A 73 -5.02 -6.49 -0.54
C ALA A 73 -6.43 -6.91 -0.08
N GLU A 74 -6.76 -6.70 1.21
CA GLU A 74 -8.09 -7.01 1.76
C GLU A 74 -9.20 -6.20 1.08
N LEU A 75 -9.01 -4.89 0.91
CA LEU A 75 -9.98 -4.02 0.24
C LEU A 75 -10.19 -4.40 -1.22
N MET A 76 -9.10 -4.74 -1.90
CA MET A 76 -9.14 -5.19 -3.29
C MET A 76 -9.87 -6.54 -3.42
N ASP A 77 -9.59 -7.50 -2.55
CA ASP A 77 -10.25 -8.81 -2.57
C ASP A 77 -11.75 -8.66 -2.31
N ALA A 78 -12.16 -7.87 -1.33
CA ALA A 78 -13.56 -7.58 -1.06
C ALA A 78 -14.27 -6.89 -2.25
N ALA A 79 -13.61 -5.93 -2.91
CA ALA A 79 -14.15 -5.27 -4.09
C ALA A 79 -14.30 -6.22 -5.28
N LEU A 80 -13.33 -7.09 -5.48
CA LEU A 80 -13.36 -8.12 -6.53
C LEU A 80 -14.47 -9.14 -6.26
N ASP A 81 -14.63 -9.62 -5.05
CA ASP A 81 -15.67 -10.58 -4.68
C ASP A 81 -17.08 -10.02 -4.90
N ALA A 82 -17.26 -8.72 -4.68
CA ALA A 82 -18.52 -8.02 -4.92
C ALA A 82 -18.77 -7.66 -6.41
N SER A 83 -17.78 -7.78 -7.29
CA SER A 83 -17.86 -7.33 -8.67
C SER A 83 -18.36 -8.42 -9.61
N PRO A 84 -19.00 -8.05 -10.76
CA PRO A 84 -19.31 -9.01 -11.82
C PRO A 84 -18.04 -9.72 -12.33
N VAL A 85 -18.16 -11.04 -12.63
CA VAL A 85 -17.04 -11.83 -13.18
C VAL A 85 -16.93 -11.59 -14.70
N THR A 86 -16.70 -10.33 -15.06
CA THR A 86 -16.45 -9.85 -16.43
C THR A 86 -15.17 -9.03 -16.43
N LEU A 87 -14.54 -8.87 -17.58
CA LEU A 87 -13.35 -8.02 -17.70
C LEU A 87 -13.63 -6.60 -17.18
N ASP A 88 -14.72 -6.00 -17.63
CA ASP A 88 -15.11 -4.64 -17.23
C ASP A 88 -15.37 -4.52 -15.72
N GLY A 89 -16.19 -5.44 -15.16
CA GLY A 89 -16.49 -5.44 -13.74
C GLY A 89 -15.25 -5.60 -12.86
N ARG A 90 -14.35 -6.52 -13.21
CA ARG A 90 -13.08 -6.74 -12.49
C ARG A 90 -12.12 -5.57 -12.66
N ALA A 91 -12.01 -4.99 -13.87
CA ALA A 91 -11.14 -3.85 -14.13
C ALA A 91 -11.59 -2.61 -13.33
N GLN A 92 -12.90 -2.33 -13.34
CA GLN A 92 -13.47 -1.21 -12.61
C GLN A 92 -13.32 -1.38 -11.09
N ALA A 93 -13.61 -2.58 -10.57
CA ALA A 93 -13.48 -2.87 -9.14
C ALA A 93 -12.03 -2.73 -8.66
N MET A 94 -11.07 -3.28 -9.42
CA MET A 94 -9.65 -3.19 -9.12
C MET A 94 -9.14 -1.76 -9.18
N ALA A 95 -9.51 -1.01 -10.23
CA ALA A 95 -9.12 0.38 -10.40
C ALA A 95 -9.63 1.24 -9.24
N ALA A 96 -10.92 1.11 -8.89
CA ALA A 96 -11.53 1.83 -7.79
C ALA A 96 -10.85 1.50 -6.44
N ALA A 97 -10.67 0.21 -6.12
CA ALA A 97 -10.05 -0.21 -4.88
C ALA A 97 -8.60 0.30 -4.76
N TYR A 98 -7.83 0.29 -5.85
CA TYR A 98 -6.46 0.79 -5.85
C TYR A 98 -6.40 2.31 -5.61
N VAL A 99 -7.15 3.08 -6.40
CA VAL A 99 -7.19 4.55 -6.30
C VAL A 99 -7.69 4.98 -4.92
N ASP A 100 -8.79 4.38 -4.43
CA ASP A 100 -9.38 4.71 -3.14
C ASP A 100 -8.43 4.41 -1.98
N CYS A 101 -7.71 3.30 -2.03
CA CYS A 101 -6.72 2.97 -1.01
C CYS A 101 -5.60 4.01 -0.96
N VAL A 102 -5.07 4.45 -2.11
CA VAL A 102 -4.03 5.49 -2.17
C VAL A 102 -4.58 6.84 -1.69
N LEU A 103 -5.80 7.22 -2.08
CA LEU A 103 -6.43 8.46 -1.63
C LEU A 103 -6.68 8.46 -0.12
N ALA A 104 -7.10 7.34 0.45
CA ALA A 104 -7.33 7.21 1.89
C ALA A 104 -6.04 7.36 2.73
N GLN A 105 -4.88 7.00 2.17
CA GLN A 105 -3.58 7.16 2.82
C GLN A 105 -2.93 8.53 2.51
N GLY A 106 -3.49 9.30 1.58
CA GLY A 106 -3.01 10.62 1.25
C GLY A 106 -1.56 10.65 0.77
N ARG A 107 -0.81 11.70 1.19
CA ARG A 107 0.61 11.88 0.82
C ARG A 107 1.58 11.03 1.62
N GLU A 108 1.11 10.23 2.56
CA GLU A 108 1.93 9.46 3.49
C GLU A 108 2.66 8.31 2.78
N ILE A 109 1.95 7.55 1.95
CA ILE A 109 2.50 6.39 1.25
C ILE A 109 3.59 6.76 0.24
N PRO A 110 3.44 7.76 -0.63
CA PRO A 110 4.53 8.17 -1.52
C PRO A 110 5.84 8.46 -0.79
N GLY A 111 5.78 9.10 0.38
CA GLY A 111 6.95 9.35 1.22
C GLY A 111 7.59 8.08 1.76
N VAL A 112 6.79 7.11 2.21
CA VAL A 112 7.28 5.81 2.68
C VAL A 112 7.90 5.03 1.52
N VAL A 113 7.24 4.96 0.36
CA VAL A 113 7.74 4.28 -0.84
C VAL A 113 9.07 4.89 -1.29
N ALA A 114 9.16 6.21 -1.40
CA ALA A 114 10.40 6.90 -1.78
C ALA A 114 11.55 6.61 -0.80
N ALA A 115 11.27 6.58 0.51
CA ALA A 115 12.27 6.23 1.53
C ALA A 115 12.70 4.76 1.46
N LEU A 116 11.82 3.85 1.04
CA LEU A 116 12.12 2.43 0.82
C LEU A 116 12.93 2.22 -0.47
N GLU A 117 12.54 2.87 -1.58
CA GLU A 117 13.22 2.76 -2.86
C GLU A 117 14.62 3.41 -2.84
N GLY A 118 14.82 4.44 -2.02
CA GLY A 118 16.12 5.08 -1.78
C GLY A 118 17.09 4.25 -0.94
N SER A 119 16.68 3.09 -0.41
CA SER A 119 17.50 2.21 0.41
C SER A 119 17.78 0.88 -0.31
N PRO A 120 19.05 0.60 -0.69
CA PRO A 120 19.41 -0.69 -1.31
C PRO A 120 19.02 -1.91 -0.47
N GLU A 121 19.05 -1.77 0.85
CA GLU A 121 18.65 -2.82 1.81
C GLU A 121 17.16 -3.18 1.69
N LEU A 122 16.32 -2.22 1.33
CA LEU A 122 14.88 -2.35 1.29
C LEU A 122 14.31 -2.54 -0.13
N GLU A 123 15.11 -2.28 -1.16
CA GLU A 123 14.70 -2.43 -2.56
C GLU A 123 14.16 -3.85 -2.84
N HIS A 124 14.77 -4.88 -2.24
CA HIS A 124 14.30 -6.25 -2.41
C HIS A 124 12.90 -6.48 -1.85
N ILE A 125 12.53 -5.78 -0.75
CA ILE A 125 11.18 -5.86 -0.15
C ILE A 125 10.17 -5.30 -1.15
N MET A 126 10.43 -4.09 -1.66
CA MET A 126 9.56 -3.45 -2.66
C MET A 126 9.43 -4.29 -3.92
N ARG A 127 10.53 -4.89 -4.39
CA ARG A 127 10.53 -5.80 -5.55
C ARG A 127 9.64 -7.03 -5.31
N THR A 128 9.70 -7.60 -4.13
CA THR A 128 8.88 -8.77 -3.77
C THR A 128 7.39 -8.43 -3.76
N PHE A 129 6.98 -7.35 -3.10
CA PHE A 129 5.59 -6.91 -3.08
C PHE A 129 5.07 -6.59 -4.48
N ARG A 130 5.87 -5.89 -5.28
CA ARG A 130 5.53 -5.58 -6.66
C ARG A 130 5.34 -6.84 -7.50
N ALA A 131 6.23 -7.82 -7.37
CA ALA A 131 6.11 -9.10 -8.07
C ALA A 131 4.84 -9.86 -7.66
N MET A 132 4.51 -9.91 -6.37
CA MET A 132 3.29 -10.54 -5.87
C MET A 132 2.03 -9.85 -6.42
N PHE A 133 2.00 -8.53 -6.43
CA PHE A 133 0.88 -7.77 -6.99
C PHE A 133 0.72 -8.00 -8.49
N LEU A 134 1.80 -7.96 -9.27
CA LEU A 134 1.75 -8.20 -10.72
C LEU A 134 1.28 -9.63 -11.03
N GLU A 135 1.71 -10.62 -10.24
CA GLU A 135 1.26 -12.00 -10.42
C GLU A 135 -0.23 -12.18 -10.06
N LYS A 136 -0.71 -11.51 -9.01
CA LYS A 136 -2.14 -11.45 -8.69
C LYS A 136 -2.95 -10.84 -9.85
N CYS A 137 -2.48 -9.74 -10.43
CA CYS A 137 -3.10 -9.13 -11.61
C CYS A 137 -3.11 -10.09 -12.80
N ARG A 138 -2.00 -10.76 -13.07
CA ARG A 138 -1.90 -11.77 -14.13
C ARG A 138 -2.95 -12.86 -13.94
N ALA A 139 -2.97 -13.51 -12.78
CA ALA A 139 -3.89 -14.59 -12.47
C ALA A 139 -5.36 -14.17 -12.61
N LEU A 140 -5.69 -12.95 -12.17
CA LEU A 140 -7.04 -12.41 -12.22
C LEU A 140 -7.51 -12.14 -13.66
N PHE A 141 -6.63 -11.66 -14.55
CA PHE A 141 -7.02 -11.16 -15.87
C PHE A 141 -6.66 -12.10 -17.03
N VAL A 142 -5.80 -13.09 -16.86
CA VAL A 142 -5.51 -14.09 -17.90
C VAL A 142 -6.77 -14.76 -18.46
N PRO A 143 -7.81 -15.09 -17.67
CA PRO A 143 -9.04 -15.69 -18.23
C PRO A 143 -9.78 -14.79 -19.25
N PHE A 144 -9.51 -13.50 -19.26
CA PHE A 144 -10.10 -12.53 -20.16
C PHE A 144 -9.18 -12.14 -21.32
N ALA A 145 -7.95 -12.63 -21.35
CA ALA A 145 -6.99 -12.33 -22.41
C ALA A 145 -7.27 -13.24 -23.63
N PRO A 146 -7.54 -12.70 -24.83
CA PRO A 146 -7.81 -13.52 -26.03
C PRO A 146 -6.66 -14.45 -26.41
N SER A 147 -5.42 -14.08 -26.06
CA SER A 147 -4.22 -14.91 -26.28
C SER A 147 -4.02 -15.98 -25.21
N GLY A 148 -4.79 -15.96 -24.12
CA GLY A 148 -4.53 -16.79 -22.92
C GLY A 148 -3.28 -16.39 -22.15
N GLU A 149 -2.67 -15.25 -22.47
CA GLU A 149 -1.40 -14.79 -21.89
C GLU A 149 -1.40 -13.27 -21.67
N ILE A 150 -0.78 -12.82 -20.59
CA ILE A 150 -0.49 -11.41 -20.32
C ILE A 150 1.03 -11.25 -20.15
N ARG A 151 1.66 -10.50 -21.06
CA ARG A 151 3.11 -10.29 -21.05
C ARG A 151 3.56 -9.32 -19.96
N ASP A 152 4.75 -9.53 -19.41
CA ASP A 152 5.34 -8.67 -18.38
C ASP A 152 5.31 -7.17 -18.71
N PRO A 153 5.69 -6.70 -19.92
CA PRO A 153 5.64 -5.27 -20.22
C PRO A 153 4.24 -4.67 -20.12
N ALA A 154 3.17 -5.45 -20.38
CA ALA A 154 1.80 -4.98 -20.24
C ALA A 154 1.40 -4.80 -18.77
N LEU A 155 1.83 -5.73 -17.89
CA LEU A 155 1.67 -5.61 -16.44
C LEU A 155 2.41 -4.40 -15.88
N TRP A 156 3.66 -4.18 -16.29
CA TRP A 156 4.45 -3.03 -15.87
C TRP A 156 3.83 -1.70 -16.30
N ARG A 157 3.29 -1.63 -17.52
CA ARG A 157 2.56 -0.46 -18.01
C ARG A 157 1.34 -0.16 -17.15
N MET A 158 0.53 -1.18 -16.85
CA MET A 158 -0.63 -1.05 -15.97
C MET A 158 -0.22 -0.60 -14.57
N MET A 159 0.84 -1.17 -14.00
CA MET A 159 1.36 -0.78 -12.69
C MET A 159 1.83 0.68 -12.66
N GLY A 160 2.52 1.13 -13.71
CA GLY A 160 2.92 2.55 -13.85
C GLY A 160 1.71 3.48 -13.92
N ALA A 161 0.68 3.09 -14.66
CA ALA A 161 -0.59 3.84 -14.70
C ALA A 161 -1.24 3.89 -13.31
N ALA A 162 -1.32 2.76 -12.60
CA ALA A 162 -1.89 2.70 -11.25
C ALA A 162 -1.19 3.66 -10.28
N GLN A 163 0.13 3.65 -10.26
CA GLN A 163 0.93 4.49 -9.38
C GLN A 163 0.79 5.98 -9.70
N LEU A 164 0.97 6.37 -10.98
CA LEU A 164 0.98 7.78 -11.36
C LEU A 164 -0.41 8.41 -11.37
N LEU A 165 -1.44 7.70 -11.82
CA LEU A 165 -2.82 8.21 -11.79
C LEU A 165 -3.30 8.42 -10.35
N SER A 166 -3.02 7.47 -9.46
CA SER A 166 -3.39 7.61 -8.04
C SER A 166 -2.62 8.74 -7.36
N TYR A 167 -1.34 8.92 -7.70
CA TYR A 167 -0.57 10.07 -7.22
C TYR A 167 -1.14 11.39 -7.73
N ALA A 168 -1.43 11.52 -9.02
CA ALA A 168 -2.03 12.71 -9.61
C ALA A 168 -3.37 13.05 -8.96
N ALA A 169 -4.20 12.04 -8.65
CA ALA A 169 -5.43 12.22 -7.90
C ALA A 169 -5.18 12.73 -6.46
N THR A 170 -4.12 12.23 -5.79
CA THR A 170 -3.75 12.67 -4.44
C THR A 170 -3.37 14.15 -4.36
N ILE A 171 -2.74 14.67 -5.43
CA ILE A 171 -2.33 16.08 -5.51
C ILE A 171 -3.35 16.99 -6.22
N GLY A 172 -4.47 16.42 -6.68
CA GLY A 172 -5.58 17.15 -7.30
C GLY A 172 -5.37 17.54 -8.76
N GLU A 173 -4.42 16.92 -9.48
CA GLU A 173 -4.20 17.16 -10.91
C GLU A 173 -5.21 16.41 -11.79
N VAL A 174 -5.77 15.30 -11.30
CA VAL A 174 -6.90 14.57 -11.89
C VAL A 174 -7.93 14.28 -10.82
N THR A 175 -9.18 14.09 -11.23
CA THR A 175 -10.23 13.65 -10.31
C THR A 175 -10.08 12.16 -9.98
N ARG A 176 -10.70 11.73 -8.88
CA ARG A 176 -10.80 10.32 -8.52
C ARG A 176 -11.42 9.49 -9.66
N GLU A 177 -12.48 10.00 -10.23
CA GLU A 177 -13.24 9.36 -11.29
C GLU A 177 -12.42 9.19 -12.58
N GLU A 178 -11.67 10.22 -12.96
CA GLU A 178 -10.74 10.17 -14.10
C GLU A 178 -9.61 9.15 -13.84
N ALA A 179 -9.01 9.16 -12.67
CA ALA A 179 -7.96 8.20 -12.32
C ALA A 179 -8.46 6.74 -12.38
N ILE A 180 -9.68 6.48 -11.89
CA ILE A 180 -10.31 5.15 -11.94
C ILE A 180 -10.58 4.74 -13.39
N ALA A 181 -11.16 5.63 -14.20
CA ALA A 181 -11.50 5.33 -15.60
C ALA A 181 -10.23 5.01 -16.40
N GLU A 182 -9.20 5.83 -16.29
CA GLU A 182 -7.94 5.63 -17.02
C GLU A 182 -7.19 4.37 -16.55
N LEU A 183 -7.22 4.06 -15.26
CA LEU A 183 -6.65 2.82 -14.75
C LEU A 183 -7.43 1.60 -15.25
N ALA A 184 -8.76 1.64 -15.28
CA ALA A 184 -9.57 0.58 -15.86
C ALA A 184 -9.24 0.38 -17.35
N HIS A 185 -9.07 1.45 -18.13
CA HIS A 185 -8.59 1.39 -19.52
C HIS A 185 -7.20 0.73 -19.63
N ALA A 186 -6.28 1.06 -18.73
CA ALA A 186 -4.95 0.43 -18.71
C ALA A 186 -5.02 -1.07 -18.42
N ILE A 187 -5.96 -1.50 -17.56
CA ILE A 187 -6.22 -2.93 -17.27
C ILE A 187 -6.79 -3.62 -18.50
N HIS A 188 -7.78 -3.03 -19.19
CA HIS A 188 -8.29 -3.56 -20.44
C HIS A 188 -7.20 -3.72 -21.50
N ALA A 189 -6.39 -2.68 -21.70
CA ALA A 189 -5.27 -2.71 -22.65
C ALA A 189 -4.20 -3.75 -22.29
N MET A 190 -4.05 -4.11 -21.00
CA MET A 190 -3.14 -5.15 -20.53
C MET A 190 -3.56 -6.54 -21.01
N THR A 191 -4.86 -6.82 -21.12
CA THR A 191 -5.38 -8.11 -21.59
C THR A 191 -5.26 -8.29 -23.12
N GLY A 192 -4.91 -7.22 -23.86
CA GLY A 192 -4.86 -7.26 -25.32
C GLY A 192 -6.25 -7.18 -25.99
N THR A 193 -7.30 -6.99 -25.21
CA THR A 193 -8.65 -6.74 -25.74
C THR A 193 -8.68 -5.33 -26.34
N ARG A 194 -9.05 -5.23 -27.61
CA ARG A 194 -9.30 -3.91 -28.26
C ARG A 194 -10.64 -3.37 -27.74
N ILE A 195 -10.61 -2.16 -27.23
CA ILE A 195 -11.80 -1.38 -26.87
C ILE A 195 -12.46 -0.90 -28.15
#